data_e89028ac861c048d80a2c9d3881b542d
#
_entry.id   e89028ac861c048d80a2c9d3881b542d
#
_cell.length_a   1.000
_cell.length_b   1.000
_cell.length_c   1.000
_cell.angle_alpha   90.00
_cell.angle_beta   90.00
_cell.angle_gamma   90.00
#
_symmetry.space_group_name_H-M   'P 1'
#
loop_
_entity.id
_entity.type
_entity.pdbx_description
1 polymer ?
#
loop_
_entity_poly.entity_id
_entity_poly.type
_entity_poly.pdbx_seq_one_letter_code
_entity_poly.pdbx_strand_id
1 'polypeptide(L)'
;MILTIIQFGQIKYIKKNTLIIEEKQKNENIFFLLQGIAYNYCLFENDSKRILNIENQEHFLNEDAIYQEYASSNIKVLKNSTILVIPISIIKELIHDNFLFSQKIQSSLASKYIENQNLLKFNSYQNSQARLTIYLCYLAHKLGISYQDDIEI
;
A
#
# COMPACT_ATOMS: atom_id res chain seq x y z
N MET A 1 9.60 2.90 15.47
CA MET A 1 8.29 2.41 14.97
C MET A 1 8.34 0.96 14.55
N ILE A 2 9.15 0.54 13.57
CA ILE A 2 9.22 -0.87 13.10
C ILE A 2 9.54 -1.82 14.26
N LEU A 3 10.51 -1.49 15.11
CA LEU A 3 10.86 -2.30 16.28
C LEU A 3 9.71 -2.46 17.28
N THR A 4 8.85 -1.44 17.40
CA THR A 4 7.70 -1.49 18.31
C THR A 4 6.61 -2.43 17.81
N ILE A 5 6.38 -2.51 16.50
CA ILE A 5 5.31 -3.35 15.94
C ILE A 5 5.76 -4.79 15.65
N ILE A 6 7.05 -5.03 15.42
CA ILE A 6 7.59 -6.39 15.15
C ILE A 6 7.28 -7.37 16.28
N GLN A 7 7.36 -6.92 17.54
CA GLN A 7 7.10 -7.79 18.70
C GLN A 7 5.64 -8.25 18.83
N PHE A 8 4.71 -7.58 18.15
CA PHE A 8 3.27 -7.87 18.19
C PHE A 8 2.76 -8.57 16.93
N GLY A 9 3.60 -8.71 15.93
CA GLY A 9 3.22 -9.27 14.64
C GLY A 9 3.97 -10.54 14.28
N GLN A 10 3.49 -11.20 13.24
CA GLN A 10 4.13 -12.37 12.65
C GLN A 10 4.77 -11.99 11.31
N ILE A 11 6.06 -12.24 11.16
CA ILE A 11 6.75 -12.06 9.87
C ILE A 11 6.43 -13.23 8.96
N LYS A 12 5.95 -12.92 7.75
CA LYS A 12 5.65 -13.91 6.70
C LYS A 12 6.42 -13.58 5.42
N TYR A 13 6.97 -14.63 4.82
CA TYR A 13 7.53 -14.57 3.48
C TYR A 13 6.46 -14.94 2.46
N ILE A 14 6.20 -14.04 1.53
CA ILE A 14 5.13 -14.17 0.53
C ILE A 14 5.74 -14.23 -0.86
N LYS A 15 5.39 -15.27 -1.61
CA LYS A 15 5.87 -15.44 -2.99
C LYS A 15 5.23 -14.43 -3.93
N LYS A 16 5.97 -14.06 -4.97
CA LYS A 16 5.47 -13.23 -6.08
C LYS A 16 4.09 -13.72 -6.57
N ASN A 17 3.23 -12.79 -6.91
CA ASN A 17 1.87 -13.02 -7.42
C ASN A 17 0.87 -13.63 -6.42
N THR A 18 1.20 -13.71 -5.13
CA THR A 18 0.25 -14.16 -4.09
C THR A 18 -0.73 -13.03 -3.75
N LEU A 19 -2.01 -13.35 -3.69
CA LEU A 19 -3.06 -12.49 -3.13
C LEU A 19 -2.95 -12.52 -1.60
N ILE A 20 -2.89 -11.33 -0.98
CA ILE A 20 -2.78 -11.17 0.48
C ILE A 20 -4.17 -10.92 1.07
N ILE A 21 -4.94 -10.06 0.40
CA ILE A 21 -6.29 -9.64 0.79
C ILE A 21 -7.18 -9.72 -0.43
N GLU A 22 -8.37 -10.29 -0.25
CA GLU A 22 -9.43 -10.29 -1.24
C GLU A 22 -10.44 -9.18 -0.90
N GLU A 23 -10.91 -8.44 -1.90
CA GLU A 23 -11.96 -7.43 -1.75
C GLU A 23 -13.21 -8.03 -1.09
N LYS A 24 -13.83 -7.31 -0.17
CA LYS A 24 -14.97 -7.75 0.65
C LYS A 24 -14.65 -8.86 1.67
N GLN A 25 -13.41 -9.31 1.77
CA GLN A 25 -12.98 -10.18 2.86
C GLN A 25 -13.02 -9.40 4.19
N LYS A 26 -13.38 -10.06 5.28
CA LYS A 26 -13.34 -9.47 6.62
C LYS A 26 -11.91 -9.14 7.02
N ASN A 27 -11.71 -7.91 7.48
CA ASN A 27 -10.42 -7.44 7.96
C ASN A 27 -10.16 -7.95 9.39
N GLU A 28 -9.12 -8.74 9.56
CA GLU A 28 -8.66 -9.22 10.87
C GLU A 28 -7.26 -8.73 11.22
N ASN A 29 -6.46 -8.43 10.19
CA ASN A 29 -5.06 -8.06 10.32
C ASN A 29 -4.72 -6.82 9.51
N ILE A 30 -3.72 -6.10 9.98
CA ILE A 30 -3.00 -5.08 9.23
C ILE A 30 -1.70 -5.69 8.69
N PHE A 31 -1.37 -5.36 7.46
CA PHE A 31 -0.17 -5.82 6.78
C PHE A 31 0.81 -4.66 6.59
N PHE A 32 2.04 -4.85 7.05
CA PHE A 32 3.13 -3.90 6.85
C PHE A 32 4.21 -4.53 5.97
N LEU A 33 4.52 -3.91 4.85
CA LEU A 33 5.50 -4.39 3.89
C LEU A 33 6.92 -4.06 4.36
N LEU A 34 7.63 -5.05 4.87
CA LEU A 34 9.02 -4.89 5.30
C LEU A 34 9.98 -4.83 4.11
N GLN A 35 9.73 -5.67 3.10
CA GLN A 35 10.54 -5.75 1.89
C GLN A 35 9.68 -6.24 0.72
N GLY A 36 9.90 -5.70 -0.47
CA GLY A 36 9.21 -6.11 -1.69
C GLY A 36 8.37 -5.01 -2.30
N ILE A 37 7.41 -5.40 -3.13
CA ILE A 37 6.45 -4.50 -3.78
C ILE A 37 5.08 -5.17 -3.76
N ALA A 38 4.06 -4.43 -3.36
CA ALA A 38 2.67 -4.83 -3.40
C ALA A 38 1.83 -3.79 -4.16
N TYR A 39 0.64 -4.17 -4.60
CA TYR A 39 -0.29 -3.26 -5.23
C TYR A 39 -1.74 -3.59 -4.86
N ASN A 40 -2.53 -2.53 -4.76
CA ASN A 40 -3.96 -2.60 -4.55
C ASN A 40 -4.68 -2.48 -5.88
N TYR A 41 -5.74 -3.26 -6.07
CA TYR A 41 -6.54 -3.22 -7.29
C TYR A 41 -7.99 -3.59 -7.04
N CYS A 42 -8.88 -3.11 -7.89
CA CYS A 42 -10.26 -3.57 -7.97
C CYS A 42 -10.53 -4.27 -9.30
N LEU A 43 -11.54 -5.14 -9.30
CA LEU A 43 -12.09 -5.79 -10.49
C LEU A 43 -13.45 -5.14 -10.81
N PHE A 44 -13.70 -4.90 -12.09
CA PHE A 44 -14.99 -4.45 -12.58
C PHE A 44 -15.80 -5.62 -13.13
N GLU A 45 -17.09 -5.40 -13.39
CA GLU A 45 -18.02 -6.43 -13.88
C GLU A 45 -17.59 -7.13 -15.20
N ASN A 46 -16.75 -6.47 -16.00
CA ASN A 46 -16.15 -7.01 -17.23
C ASN A 46 -14.79 -7.67 -17.02
N ASP A 47 -14.45 -8.05 -15.79
CA ASP A 47 -13.17 -8.60 -15.38
C ASP A 47 -11.96 -7.68 -15.65
N SER A 48 -12.18 -6.44 -16.06
CA SER A 48 -11.09 -5.48 -16.18
C SER A 48 -10.54 -5.12 -14.80
N LYS A 49 -9.23 -5.03 -14.75
CA LYS A 49 -8.46 -4.74 -13.53
C LYS A 49 -7.98 -3.31 -13.54
N ARG A 50 -8.24 -2.58 -12.46
CA ARG A 50 -7.67 -1.25 -12.24
C ARG A 50 -6.76 -1.26 -11.03
N ILE A 51 -5.49 -0.91 -11.23
CA ILE A 51 -4.55 -0.69 -10.14
C ILE A 51 -4.91 0.65 -9.49
N LEU A 52 -5.07 0.62 -8.18
CA LEU A 52 -5.39 1.79 -7.36
C LEU A 52 -4.14 2.42 -6.79
N ASN A 53 -3.22 1.59 -6.30
CA ASN A 53 -2.00 2.03 -5.66
C ASN A 53 -0.91 0.96 -5.75
N ILE A 54 0.36 1.38 -5.72
CA ILE A 54 1.53 0.52 -5.65
C ILE A 54 2.33 0.93 -4.43
N GLU A 55 2.69 -0.02 -3.59
CA GLU A 55 3.48 0.21 -2.39
C GLU A 55 4.82 -0.52 -2.46
N ASN A 56 5.87 0.19 -2.10
CA ASN A 56 7.19 -0.37 -1.87
C ASN A 56 7.39 -0.65 -0.37
N GLN A 57 8.62 -1.00 0.01
CA GLN A 57 8.96 -1.31 1.41
C GLN A 57 8.66 -0.17 2.40
N GLU A 58 8.48 -0.55 3.65
CA GLU A 58 8.22 0.32 4.81
C GLU A 58 6.86 1.04 4.79
N HIS A 59 5.86 0.45 4.10
CA HIS A 59 4.51 0.97 4.04
C HIS A 59 3.48 -0.03 4.59
N PHE A 60 2.42 0.51 5.20
CA PHE A 60 1.21 -0.26 5.47
C PHE A 60 0.45 -0.52 4.17
N LEU A 61 -0.20 -1.67 4.05
CA LEU A 61 -0.92 -2.05 2.84
C LEU A 61 -2.42 -1.78 2.94
N ASN A 62 -3.01 -1.84 4.15
CA ASN A 62 -4.45 -1.77 4.38
C ASN A 62 -4.79 -1.03 5.68
N GLU A 63 -4.29 0.18 5.89
CA GLU A 63 -4.57 0.96 7.12
C GLU A 63 -6.06 1.28 7.27
N ASP A 64 -6.80 1.35 6.16
CA ASP A 64 -8.27 1.54 6.15
C ASP A 64 -8.99 0.45 6.96
N ALA A 65 -8.42 -0.76 7.05
CA ALA A 65 -8.95 -1.86 7.86
C ALA A 65 -9.07 -1.54 9.36
N ILE A 66 -8.40 -0.49 9.86
CA ILE A 66 -8.56 -0.01 11.24
C ILE A 66 -10.01 0.46 11.47
N TYR A 67 -10.62 1.02 10.43
CA TYR A 67 -11.94 1.66 10.46
C TYR A 67 -12.99 0.95 9.61
N GLN A 68 -12.58 0.03 8.73
CA GLN A 68 -13.45 -0.72 7.83
C GLN A 68 -13.48 -2.20 8.22
N GLU A 69 -14.69 -2.76 8.36
CA GLU A 69 -14.86 -4.19 8.70
C GLU A 69 -14.44 -5.10 7.54
N TYR A 70 -14.64 -4.65 6.31
CA TYR A 70 -14.36 -5.43 5.10
C TYR A 70 -13.34 -4.70 4.22
N ALA A 71 -12.51 -5.49 3.52
CA ALA A 71 -11.49 -4.96 2.62
C ALA A 71 -12.10 -4.21 1.44
N SER A 72 -11.60 -3.02 1.20
CA SER A 72 -12.06 -2.11 0.13
C SER A 72 -11.49 -2.47 -1.25
N SER A 73 -10.45 -3.28 -1.31
CA SER A 73 -9.75 -3.66 -2.54
C SER A 73 -8.97 -4.96 -2.36
N ASN A 74 -8.58 -5.56 -3.47
CA ASN A 74 -7.65 -6.68 -3.49
C ASN A 74 -6.21 -6.17 -3.29
N ILE A 75 -5.38 -6.91 -2.55
CA ILE A 75 -3.95 -6.63 -2.37
C ILE A 75 -3.12 -7.82 -2.80
N LYS A 76 -2.18 -7.58 -3.71
CA LYS A 76 -1.32 -8.61 -4.28
C LYS A 76 0.14 -8.19 -4.29
N VAL A 77 1.06 -9.13 -4.03
CA VAL A 77 2.51 -8.87 -4.14
C VAL A 77 2.99 -9.00 -5.58
N LEU A 78 3.81 -8.05 -6.00
CA LEU A 78 4.42 -8.01 -7.34
C LEU A 78 5.76 -8.73 -7.38
N LYS A 79 6.49 -8.74 -6.26
CA LYS A 79 7.78 -9.45 -6.07
C LYS A 79 7.66 -10.36 -4.84
N ASN A 80 8.63 -11.28 -4.67
CA ASN A 80 8.80 -11.98 -3.40
C ASN A 80 8.97 -10.93 -2.29
N SER A 81 8.17 -11.03 -1.26
CA SER A 81 8.02 -9.97 -0.26
C SER A 81 8.07 -10.54 1.15
N THR A 82 8.58 -9.75 2.08
CA THR A 82 8.51 -10.01 3.52
C THR A 82 7.50 -9.05 4.14
N ILE A 83 6.49 -9.59 4.81
CA ILE A 83 5.38 -8.83 5.36
C ILE A 83 5.25 -9.13 6.85
N LEU A 84 5.02 -8.09 7.64
CA LEU A 84 4.62 -8.19 9.03
C LEU A 84 3.09 -8.17 9.10
N VAL A 85 2.51 -9.21 9.67
CA VAL A 85 1.06 -9.39 9.86
C VAL A 85 0.73 -9.08 11.31
N ILE A 86 -0.12 -8.11 11.57
CA ILE A 86 -0.44 -7.61 12.92
C ILE A 86 -1.95 -7.66 13.12
N PRO A 87 -2.47 -8.27 14.20
CA PRO A 87 -3.89 -8.22 14.54
C PRO A 87 -4.38 -6.77 14.66
N ILE A 88 -5.58 -6.48 14.11
CA ILE A 88 -6.17 -5.13 14.19
C ILE A 88 -6.37 -4.66 15.63
N SER A 89 -6.71 -5.57 16.54
CA SER A 89 -6.84 -5.25 17.97
C SER A 89 -5.59 -4.60 18.54
N ILE A 90 -4.43 -5.17 18.24
CA ILE A 90 -3.12 -4.66 18.67
C ILE A 90 -2.84 -3.27 18.07
N ILE A 91 -3.15 -3.09 16.79
CA ILE A 91 -2.97 -1.77 16.15
C ILE A 91 -3.86 -0.72 16.82
N LYS A 92 -5.12 -1.06 17.18
CA LYS A 92 -6.04 -0.15 17.88
C LYS A 92 -5.52 0.23 19.27
N GLU A 93 -4.98 -0.72 20.02
CA GLU A 93 -4.32 -0.49 21.31
C GLU A 93 -3.12 0.46 21.14
N LEU A 94 -2.24 0.17 20.16
CA LEU A 94 -1.08 1.02 19.89
C LEU A 94 -1.45 2.45 19.48
N ILE A 95 -2.53 2.63 18.71
CA ILE A 95 -3.04 3.96 18.34
C ILE A 95 -3.55 4.71 19.58
N HIS A 96 -4.21 4.01 20.48
CA HIS A 96 -4.73 4.61 21.72
C HIS A 96 -3.61 5.03 22.67
N ASP A 97 -2.61 4.16 22.86
CA ASP A 97 -1.61 4.31 23.92
C ASP A 97 -0.35 5.06 23.46
N ASN A 98 -0.14 5.19 22.14
CA ASN A 98 1.07 5.79 21.58
C ASN A 98 0.75 6.89 20.57
N PHE A 99 0.84 8.13 21.01
CA PHE A 99 0.58 9.31 20.17
C PHE A 99 1.43 9.35 18.90
N LEU A 100 2.72 9.03 18.99
CA LEU A 100 3.62 9.03 17.83
C LEU A 100 3.23 7.95 16.81
N PHE A 101 2.78 6.79 17.29
CA PHE A 101 2.27 5.73 16.41
C PHE A 101 0.98 6.17 15.72
N SER A 102 0.04 6.78 16.46
CA SER A 102 -1.20 7.34 15.91
C SER A 102 -0.91 8.37 14.82
N GLN A 103 0.02 9.30 15.06
CA GLN A 103 0.44 10.29 14.05
C GLN A 103 1.01 9.62 12.77
N LYS A 104 1.75 8.53 12.90
CA LYS A 104 2.31 7.80 11.76
C LYS A 104 1.23 7.13 10.90
N ILE A 105 0.23 6.51 11.53
CA ILE A 105 -0.93 5.95 10.80
C ILE A 105 -1.69 7.06 10.06
N GLN A 106 -1.97 8.17 10.74
CA GLN A 106 -2.64 9.33 10.13
C GLN A 106 -1.84 9.91 8.96
N SER A 107 -0.52 10.05 9.11
CA SER A 107 0.37 10.53 8.06
C SER A 107 0.38 9.58 6.85
N SER A 108 0.39 8.27 7.08
CA SER A 108 0.31 7.26 6.01
C SER A 108 -1.00 7.38 5.22
N LEU A 109 -2.13 7.46 5.91
CA LEU A 109 -3.45 7.64 5.29
C LEU A 109 -3.52 8.96 4.50
N ALA A 110 -3.03 10.06 5.08
CA ALA A 110 -3.02 11.37 4.43
C ALA A 110 -2.16 11.36 3.16
N SER A 111 -0.98 10.72 3.20
CA SER A 111 -0.09 10.59 2.04
C SER A 111 -0.75 9.81 0.91
N LYS A 112 -1.40 8.69 1.21
CA LYS A 112 -2.14 7.89 0.23
C LYS A 112 -3.33 8.66 -0.36
N TYR A 113 -4.03 9.43 0.47
CA TYR A 113 -5.11 10.28 -0.01
C TYR A 113 -4.61 11.33 -1.00
N ILE A 114 -3.52 12.04 -0.68
CA ILE A 114 -2.91 13.05 -1.57
C ILE A 114 -2.44 12.39 -2.87
N GLU A 115 -1.80 11.23 -2.79
CA GLU A 115 -1.36 10.47 -3.96
C GLU A 115 -2.53 10.11 -4.88
N ASN A 116 -3.62 9.59 -4.33
CA ASN A 116 -4.82 9.28 -5.08
C ASN A 116 -5.45 10.53 -5.73
N GLN A 117 -5.47 11.66 -5.05
CA GLN A 117 -5.93 12.93 -5.63
C GLN A 117 -5.06 13.36 -6.81
N ASN A 118 -3.75 13.19 -6.72
CA ASN A 118 -2.84 13.50 -7.83
C ASN A 118 -3.06 12.55 -9.02
N LEU A 119 -3.25 11.25 -8.79
CA LEU A 119 -3.56 10.29 -9.85
C LEU A 119 -4.89 10.62 -10.55
N LEU A 120 -5.91 11.06 -9.80
CA LEU A 120 -7.17 11.52 -10.39
C LEU A 120 -6.98 12.76 -11.27
N LYS A 121 -6.19 13.75 -10.82
CA LYS A 121 -5.83 14.91 -11.63
C LYS A 121 -5.09 14.50 -12.92
N PHE A 122 -4.13 13.58 -12.84
CA PHE A 122 -3.39 13.09 -14.00
C PHE A 122 -4.30 12.38 -15.01
N ASN A 123 -5.27 11.60 -14.54
CA ASN A 123 -6.26 10.94 -15.41
C ASN A 123 -7.20 11.93 -16.13
N SER A 124 -7.32 13.16 -15.65
CA SER A 124 -8.13 14.20 -16.27
C SER A 124 -7.49 14.87 -17.49
N TYR A 125 -6.20 14.68 -17.73
CA TYR A 125 -5.55 15.20 -18.93
C TYR A 125 -6.09 14.53 -20.20
N GLN A 126 -6.48 15.34 -21.18
CA GLN A 126 -7.05 14.84 -22.44
C GLN A 126 -6.02 14.11 -23.32
N ASN A 127 -4.76 14.51 -23.27
CA ASN A 127 -3.69 13.92 -24.08
C ASN A 127 -3.16 12.62 -23.47
N SER A 128 -3.32 11.50 -24.19
CA SER A 128 -2.87 10.18 -23.76
C SER A 128 -1.35 10.09 -23.57
N GLN A 129 -0.55 10.80 -24.39
CA GLN A 129 0.91 10.86 -24.23
C GLN A 129 1.29 11.54 -22.93
N ALA A 130 0.67 12.69 -22.61
CA ALA A 130 0.90 13.39 -21.35
C ALA A 130 0.58 12.51 -20.15
N ARG A 131 -0.57 11.81 -20.17
CA ARG A 131 -0.95 10.85 -19.12
C ARG A 131 0.10 9.76 -18.93
N LEU A 132 0.54 9.15 -20.04
CA LEU A 132 1.56 8.09 -19.99
C LEU A 132 2.88 8.61 -19.43
N THR A 133 3.36 9.75 -19.91
CA THR A 133 4.62 10.36 -19.43
C THR A 133 4.56 10.62 -17.92
N ILE A 134 3.49 11.27 -17.45
CA ILE A 134 3.32 11.58 -16.03
C ILE A 134 3.28 10.30 -15.19
N TYR A 135 2.56 9.27 -15.68
CA TYR A 135 2.48 7.99 -14.97
C TYR A 135 3.81 7.25 -14.92
N LEU A 136 4.61 7.27 -15.99
CA LEU A 136 5.96 6.71 -16.00
C LEU A 136 6.89 7.45 -15.04
N CYS A 137 6.85 8.79 -15.03
CA CYS A 137 7.61 9.60 -14.06
C CYS A 137 7.19 9.27 -12.61
N TYR A 138 5.90 9.12 -12.36
CA TYR A 138 5.41 8.70 -11.04
C TYR A 138 5.94 7.33 -10.63
N LEU A 139 5.90 6.33 -11.53
CA LEU A 139 6.43 5.00 -11.26
C LEU A 139 7.94 5.02 -11.03
N ALA A 140 8.68 5.76 -11.86
CA ALA A 140 10.12 5.92 -11.70
C ALA A 140 10.46 6.52 -10.33
N HIS A 141 9.72 7.53 -9.90
CA HIS A 141 9.93 8.16 -8.58
C HIS A 141 9.58 7.23 -7.41
N LYS A 142 8.51 6.44 -7.57
CA LYS A 142 8.01 5.57 -6.50
C LYS A 142 8.79 4.26 -6.37
N LEU A 143 9.22 3.67 -7.48
CA LEU A 143 9.83 2.35 -7.53
C LEU A 143 11.32 2.38 -7.91
N GLY A 144 11.79 3.49 -8.46
CA GLY A 144 13.15 3.65 -8.93
C GLY A 144 14.16 3.79 -7.79
N ILE A 145 15.39 3.37 -8.07
CA ILE A 145 16.55 3.57 -7.22
C ILE A 145 17.35 4.71 -7.82
N SER A 146 17.63 5.77 -7.04
CA SER A 146 18.50 6.86 -7.50
C SER A 146 19.95 6.40 -7.45
N TYR A 147 20.65 6.47 -8.59
CA TYR A 147 22.08 6.34 -8.71
C TYR A 147 22.65 7.67 -9.16
N GLN A 148 23.23 8.46 -8.26
CA GLN A 148 23.75 9.81 -8.52
C GLN A 148 22.70 10.70 -9.20
N ASP A 149 22.68 10.80 -10.53
CA ASP A 149 21.72 11.60 -11.29
C ASP A 149 20.71 10.77 -12.11
N ASP A 150 20.79 9.42 -12.04
CA ASP A 150 19.92 8.51 -12.79
C ASP A 150 18.96 7.74 -11.88
N ILE A 151 17.83 7.28 -12.45
CA ILE A 151 16.84 6.44 -11.77
C ILE A 151 16.74 5.10 -12.51
N GLU A 152 17.01 4.01 -11.81
CA GLU A 152 16.77 2.64 -12.28
C GLU A 152 15.39 2.15 -11.81
N ILE A 153 14.62 1.54 -12.71
CA ILE A 153 13.25 1.04 -12.44
C ILE A 153 13.23 -0.48 -12.37
#